data_55e565743e6c37996cf0bda9a1f67a0e
#
_entry.id   55e565743e6c37996cf0bda9a1f67a0e
#
_cell.length_a   1.000
_cell.length_b   1.000
_cell.length_c   1.000
_cell.angle_alpha   90.00
_cell.angle_beta   90.00
_cell.angle_gamma   90.00
#
_symmetry.space_group_name_H-M   'P 1'
#
loop_
_entity.id
_entity.type
_entity.pdbx_description
1 polymer ?
#
loop_
_entity_poly.entity_id
_entity_poly.type
_entity_poly.pdbx_seq_one_letter_code
_entity_poly.pdbx_strand_id
1 'polypeptide(L)'
;MAELLSRAVDMGYTFFDTAEVYGTPGHPHDNEELLGKALAPYRDRIVIATKFGIRFSGTAGPGPYPLITDSRPGTIRQSVESSLKRLGVERIGLYYQHRMDDSVPPEEVAGVMQELIREGKIAHWGISEATEEAIRRAHVTCPVTAIQNRYSMMARYHESLLPVLEELGIGFVAFSPLANGLLSGRYNLNSTFEPGTDYRSSMPQFRPESFDANKDLFLLLRNLAEEKQATPAQISLAWMLCKKPWIVPIPGTRKFSRLKENAEAAHVILSADDAALSFMNMSDVFGGSPITEKSSTH
;
A
#
# COMPACT_ATOMS: atom_id res chain seq x y z
N MET A 1 18.74 7.74 -1.92
CA MET A 1 17.68 6.72 -1.65
C MET A 1 18.28 5.37 -1.29
N ALA A 2 19.30 4.87 -1.98
CA ALA A 2 19.92 3.59 -1.61
C ALA A 2 20.38 3.52 -0.14
N GLU A 3 21.05 4.57 0.36
CA GLU A 3 21.44 4.65 1.78
C GLU A 3 20.24 4.59 2.73
N LEU A 4 19.11 5.19 2.37
CA LEU A 4 17.89 5.13 3.18
C LEU A 4 17.37 3.70 3.30
N LEU A 5 17.40 2.93 2.20
CA LEU A 5 16.98 1.52 2.17
C LEU A 5 17.92 0.64 3.01
N SER A 6 19.23 0.84 2.91
CA SER A 6 20.19 0.14 3.78
C SER A 6 19.92 0.40 5.26
N ARG A 7 19.75 1.66 5.62
CA ARG A 7 19.41 2.04 7.00
C ARG A 7 18.07 1.48 7.47
N ALA A 8 17.08 1.31 6.56
CA ALA A 8 15.83 0.66 6.90
C ALA A 8 16.07 -0.80 7.35
N VAL A 9 16.90 -1.55 6.61
CA VAL A 9 17.24 -2.93 7.01
C VAL A 9 17.95 -2.96 8.36
N ASP A 10 18.88 -2.04 8.60
CA ASP A 10 19.60 -1.93 9.88
C ASP A 10 18.67 -1.59 11.06
N MET A 11 17.55 -0.92 10.78
CA MET A 11 16.50 -0.60 11.76
C MET A 11 15.46 -1.72 11.94
N GLY A 12 15.61 -2.87 11.26
CA GLY A 12 14.75 -4.01 11.38
C GLY A 12 13.57 -4.06 10.40
N TYR A 13 13.55 -3.20 9.39
CA TYR A 13 12.58 -3.36 8.29
C TYR A 13 12.92 -4.62 7.48
N THR A 14 11.95 -5.50 7.34
CA THR A 14 12.11 -6.78 6.64
C THR A 14 11.21 -6.94 5.42
N PHE A 15 10.27 -6.01 5.21
CA PHE A 15 9.33 -6.05 4.10
C PHE A 15 9.43 -4.76 3.28
N PHE A 16 9.71 -4.90 1.98
CA PHE A 16 9.87 -3.79 1.04
C PHE A 16 8.91 -3.95 -0.13
N ASP A 17 8.06 -2.94 -0.34
CA ASP A 17 7.02 -2.95 -1.35
C ASP A 17 7.33 -1.99 -2.50
N THR A 18 7.18 -2.47 -3.72
CA THR A 18 7.31 -1.71 -4.96
C THR A 18 6.26 -2.11 -5.98
N ALA A 19 6.35 -1.66 -7.22
CA ALA A 19 5.58 -2.12 -8.36
C ALA A 19 6.33 -1.83 -9.67
N GLU A 20 6.03 -2.60 -10.71
CA GLU A 20 6.62 -2.42 -12.04
C GLU A 20 6.35 -1.01 -12.63
N VAL A 21 5.26 -0.36 -12.21
CA VAL A 21 4.82 0.95 -12.71
C VAL A 21 5.30 2.13 -11.85
N TYR A 22 6.06 1.89 -10.76
CA TYR A 22 6.51 2.98 -9.89
C TYR A 22 7.73 3.70 -10.47
N GLY A 23 7.44 4.65 -11.35
CA GLY A 23 8.38 5.51 -12.03
C GLY A 23 7.65 6.62 -12.78
N THR A 24 8.23 7.07 -13.87
CA THR A 24 7.62 8.04 -14.79
C THR A 24 7.36 7.36 -16.14
N PRO A 25 6.53 7.89 -17.03
CA PRO A 25 6.31 7.30 -18.35
C PRO A 25 7.58 7.05 -19.17
N GLY A 26 8.60 7.90 -19.01
CA GLY A 26 9.91 7.71 -19.63
C GLY A 26 10.79 6.65 -18.93
N HIS A 27 10.55 6.41 -17.66
CA HIS A 27 11.29 5.47 -16.81
C HIS A 27 10.32 4.76 -15.84
N PRO A 28 9.44 3.87 -16.34
CA PRO A 28 8.34 3.32 -15.54
C PRO A 28 8.78 2.36 -14.45
N HIS A 29 10.01 1.91 -14.46
CA HIS A 29 10.53 0.84 -13.60
C HIS A 29 11.61 1.29 -12.61
N ASP A 30 11.88 2.60 -12.51
CA ASP A 30 12.96 3.16 -11.68
C ASP A 30 12.97 2.65 -10.25
N ASN A 31 11.79 2.40 -9.67
CA ASN A 31 11.69 1.98 -8.27
C ASN A 31 12.12 0.53 -8.08
N GLU A 32 11.75 -0.40 -8.97
CA GLU A 32 12.24 -1.78 -8.92
C GLU A 32 13.75 -1.86 -9.11
N GLU A 33 14.31 -1.08 -10.05
CA GLU A 33 15.77 -1.03 -10.28
C GLU A 33 16.52 -0.47 -9.07
N LEU A 34 15.96 0.57 -8.43
CA LEU A 34 16.52 1.12 -7.20
C LEU A 34 16.52 0.09 -6.07
N LEU A 35 15.40 -0.60 -5.83
CA LEU A 35 15.30 -1.61 -4.78
C LEU A 35 16.24 -2.79 -5.07
N GLY A 36 16.25 -3.27 -6.31
CA GLY A 36 17.09 -4.40 -6.72
C GLY A 36 18.58 -4.14 -6.45
N LYS A 37 19.07 -2.94 -6.77
CA LYS A 37 20.48 -2.53 -6.52
C LYS A 37 20.75 -2.29 -5.04
N ALA A 38 19.89 -1.53 -4.36
CA ALA A 38 20.14 -1.09 -2.99
C ALA A 38 20.01 -2.22 -1.96
N LEU A 39 19.09 -3.16 -2.20
CA LEU A 39 18.79 -4.26 -1.29
C LEU A 39 19.50 -5.56 -1.63
N ALA A 40 20.33 -5.58 -2.68
CA ALA A 40 21.11 -6.75 -3.08
C ALA A 40 21.91 -7.42 -1.94
N PRO A 41 22.57 -6.68 -1.02
CA PRO A 41 23.33 -7.27 0.07
C PRO A 41 22.47 -7.90 1.18
N TYR A 42 21.16 -7.67 1.18
CA TYR A 42 20.26 -7.99 2.30
C TYR A 42 19.19 -9.05 1.97
N ARG A 43 19.26 -9.65 0.77
CA ARG A 43 18.19 -10.53 0.20
C ARG A 43 17.78 -11.66 1.14
N ASP A 44 18.70 -12.22 1.88
CA ASP A 44 18.42 -13.32 2.81
C ASP A 44 17.69 -12.89 4.10
N ARG A 45 17.57 -11.58 4.33
CA ARG A 45 16.99 -11.00 5.55
C ARG A 45 15.66 -10.29 5.31
N ILE A 46 15.26 -10.15 4.04
CA ILE A 46 14.11 -9.31 3.65
C ILE A 46 13.19 -10.03 2.68
N VAL A 47 11.96 -9.55 2.62
CA VAL A 47 10.99 -9.90 1.59
C VAL A 47 10.79 -8.69 0.69
N ILE A 48 10.96 -8.87 -0.61
CA ILE A 48 10.62 -7.86 -1.60
C ILE A 48 9.28 -8.25 -2.22
N ALA A 49 8.33 -7.32 -2.15
CA ALA A 49 7.05 -7.41 -2.84
C ALA A 49 7.03 -6.47 -4.04
N THR A 50 6.48 -6.93 -5.16
CA THR A 50 6.21 -6.09 -6.32
C THR A 50 4.88 -6.44 -6.97
N LYS A 51 4.44 -5.66 -7.95
CA LYS A 51 3.09 -5.74 -8.51
C LYS A 51 3.12 -5.65 -10.02
N PHE A 52 2.21 -6.36 -10.67
CA PHE A 52 1.97 -6.34 -12.11
C PHE A 52 0.57 -5.84 -12.46
N GLY A 53 0.33 -5.65 -13.73
CA GLY A 53 -1.01 -5.47 -14.30
C GLY A 53 -1.45 -4.03 -14.39
N ILE A 54 -0.56 -3.06 -14.17
CA ILE A 54 -0.78 -1.65 -14.50
C ILE A 54 0.34 -1.16 -15.40
N ARG A 55 -0.03 -0.43 -16.45
CA ARG A 55 0.95 0.24 -17.31
C ARG A 55 0.45 1.62 -17.72
N PHE A 56 1.36 2.51 -18.08
CA PHE A 56 1.01 3.79 -18.66
C PHE A 56 0.38 3.59 -20.05
N SER A 57 -0.76 4.27 -20.31
CA SER A 57 -1.36 4.32 -21.63
C SER A 57 -0.78 5.51 -22.42
N GLY A 58 0.00 5.22 -23.45
CA GLY A 58 0.56 6.26 -24.33
C GLY A 58 1.93 6.80 -23.92
N THR A 59 2.44 7.71 -24.76
CA THR A 59 3.74 8.35 -24.61
C THR A 59 3.68 9.55 -23.68
N ALA A 60 4.82 9.85 -23.03
CA ALA A 60 4.98 10.96 -22.11
C ALA A 60 4.47 12.29 -22.66
N GLY A 61 3.59 12.95 -21.91
CA GLY A 61 3.12 14.31 -22.09
C GLY A 61 2.96 14.96 -20.72
N PRO A 62 2.63 16.24 -20.57
CA PRO A 62 2.33 16.81 -19.25
C PRO A 62 1.12 16.07 -18.63
N GLY A 63 1.35 15.38 -17.48
CA GLY A 63 0.40 14.49 -16.79
C GLY A 63 -0.96 15.11 -16.43
N PRO A 64 -1.95 14.35 -15.91
CA PRO A 64 -1.81 13.00 -15.36
C PRO A 64 -1.71 11.94 -16.46
N TYR A 65 -0.87 10.95 -16.22
CA TYR A 65 -0.66 9.84 -17.16
C TYR A 65 -1.75 8.79 -16.96
N PRO A 66 -2.62 8.52 -17.96
CA PRO A 66 -3.62 7.50 -17.85
C PRO A 66 -2.97 6.13 -17.62
N LEU A 67 -3.52 5.37 -16.69
CA LEU A 67 -3.10 4.02 -16.39
C LEU A 67 -4.15 3.06 -16.95
N ILE A 68 -3.69 1.94 -17.51
CA ILE A 68 -4.55 0.86 -17.96
C ILE A 68 -4.20 -0.41 -17.22
N THR A 69 -5.20 -1.25 -16.98
CA THR A 69 -5.03 -2.60 -16.42
C THR A 69 -4.81 -3.61 -17.54
N ASP A 70 -3.96 -4.60 -17.28
CA ASP A 70 -3.75 -5.74 -18.18
C ASP A 70 -3.24 -6.94 -17.36
N SER A 71 -4.17 -7.83 -17.00
CA SER A 71 -3.88 -9.05 -16.24
C SER A 71 -3.98 -10.33 -17.10
N ARG A 72 -3.87 -10.22 -18.42
CA ARG A 72 -3.86 -11.40 -19.31
C ARG A 72 -2.65 -12.30 -19.02
N PRO A 73 -2.77 -13.61 -19.12
CA PRO A 73 -1.71 -14.58 -18.81
C PRO A 73 -0.36 -14.26 -19.44
N GLY A 74 -0.35 -13.87 -20.72
CA GLY A 74 0.87 -13.48 -21.42
C GLY A 74 1.54 -12.25 -20.83
N THR A 75 0.76 -11.23 -20.44
CA THR A 75 1.26 -10.01 -19.79
C THR A 75 1.83 -10.32 -18.42
N ILE A 76 1.13 -11.14 -17.61
CA ILE A 76 1.62 -11.54 -16.28
C ILE A 76 2.99 -12.22 -16.39
N ARG A 77 3.14 -13.17 -17.32
CA ARG A 77 4.41 -13.89 -17.53
C ARG A 77 5.54 -12.97 -17.98
N GLN A 78 5.25 -12.02 -18.88
CA GLN A 78 6.24 -11.03 -19.32
C GLN A 78 6.64 -10.10 -18.16
N SER A 79 5.67 -9.65 -17.37
CA SER A 79 5.90 -8.76 -16.22
C SER A 79 6.77 -9.43 -15.16
N VAL A 80 6.50 -10.69 -14.79
CA VAL A 80 7.30 -11.38 -13.77
C VAL A 80 8.75 -11.55 -14.19
N GLU A 81 9.02 -11.97 -15.45
CA GLU A 81 10.38 -12.11 -15.96
C GLU A 81 11.13 -10.78 -15.93
N SER A 82 10.45 -9.70 -16.30
CA SER A 82 11.01 -8.36 -16.30
C SER A 82 11.29 -7.86 -14.88
N SER A 83 10.38 -8.10 -13.94
CA SER A 83 10.55 -7.73 -12.52
C SER A 83 11.67 -8.52 -11.85
N LEU A 84 11.78 -9.84 -12.09
CA LEU A 84 12.90 -10.67 -11.62
C LEU A 84 14.25 -10.09 -12.05
N LYS A 85 14.34 -9.70 -13.32
CA LYS A 85 15.57 -9.10 -13.89
C LYS A 85 15.89 -7.74 -13.26
N ARG A 86 14.91 -6.83 -13.11
CA ARG A 86 15.11 -5.50 -12.52
C ARG A 86 15.46 -5.58 -11.04
N LEU A 87 14.79 -6.43 -10.30
CA LEU A 87 15.07 -6.67 -8.89
C LEU A 87 16.36 -7.48 -8.68
N GLY A 88 16.85 -8.17 -9.72
CA GLY A 88 18.04 -9.01 -9.66
C GLY A 88 17.88 -10.20 -8.72
N VAL A 89 16.71 -10.81 -8.66
CA VAL A 89 16.36 -11.97 -7.83
C VAL A 89 15.91 -13.13 -8.71
N GLU A 90 16.14 -14.36 -8.26
CA GLU A 90 15.62 -15.56 -8.93
C GLU A 90 14.15 -15.83 -8.59
N ARG A 91 13.69 -15.34 -7.43
CA ARG A 91 12.33 -15.51 -6.93
C ARG A 91 11.84 -14.25 -6.22
N ILE A 92 10.67 -13.74 -6.60
CA ILE A 92 9.98 -12.65 -5.92
C ILE A 92 9.32 -13.19 -4.65
N GLY A 93 9.49 -12.50 -3.52
CA GLY A 93 8.93 -12.93 -2.24
C GLY A 93 7.40 -12.89 -2.22
N LEU A 94 6.81 -11.78 -2.69
CA LEU A 94 5.36 -11.60 -2.78
C LEU A 94 5.00 -10.82 -4.05
N TYR A 95 4.14 -11.38 -4.89
CA TYR A 95 3.78 -10.82 -6.19
C TYR A 95 2.31 -10.48 -6.24
N TYR A 96 1.96 -9.20 -6.45
CA TYR A 96 0.58 -8.75 -6.42
C TYR A 96 0.01 -8.47 -7.80
N GLN A 97 -1.26 -8.83 -8.00
CA GLN A 97 -2.10 -8.15 -8.98
C GLN A 97 -2.40 -6.73 -8.45
N HIS A 98 -1.90 -5.70 -9.16
CA HIS A 98 -1.92 -4.32 -8.64
C HIS A 98 -3.33 -3.70 -8.62
N ARG A 99 -4.14 -4.04 -9.62
CA ARG A 99 -5.57 -3.71 -9.72
C ARG A 99 -6.30 -4.85 -10.42
N MET A 100 -7.56 -5.00 -10.08
CA MET A 100 -8.42 -5.92 -10.80
C MET A 100 -8.54 -5.49 -12.26
N ASP A 101 -8.58 -6.46 -13.14
CA ASP A 101 -8.83 -6.29 -14.58
C ASP A 101 -10.14 -6.99 -14.89
N ASP A 102 -11.18 -6.20 -15.15
CA ASP A 102 -12.54 -6.72 -15.39
C ASP A 102 -12.63 -7.63 -16.63
N SER A 103 -11.63 -7.58 -17.50
CA SER A 103 -11.55 -8.42 -18.70
C SER A 103 -11.00 -9.82 -18.44
N VAL A 104 -10.41 -10.07 -17.26
CA VAL A 104 -9.78 -11.34 -16.91
C VAL A 104 -10.35 -11.90 -15.60
N PRO A 105 -10.98 -13.08 -15.61
CA PRO A 105 -11.52 -13.69 -14.40
C PRO A 105 -10.46 -13.89 -13.30
N PRO A 106 -10.79 -13.70 -12.02
CA PRO A 106 -9.86 -13.91 -10.91
C PRO A 106 -9.23 -15.32 -10.88
N GLU A 107 -9.97 -16.34 -11.30
CA GLU A 107 -9.50 -17.71 -11.37
C GLU A 107 -8.41 -17.90 -12.44
N GLU A 108 -8.51 -17.20 -13.56
CA GLU A 108 -7.49 -17.25 -14.62
C GLU A 108 -6.18 -16.63 -14.15
N VAL A 109 -6.24 -15.47 -13.50
CA VAL A 109 -5.07 -14.85 -12.86
C VAL A 109 -4.48 -15.79 -11.80
N ALA A 110 -5.32 -16.35 -10.92
CA ALA A 110 -4.88 -17.28 -9.87
C ALA A 110 -4.24 -18.55 -10.45
N GLY A 111 -4.74 -19.07 -11.58
CA GLY A 111 -4.12 -20.18 -12.31
C GLY A 111 -2.70 -19.87 -12.75
N VAL A 112 -2.46 -18.67 -13.29
CA VAL A 112 -1.10 -18.24 -13.66
C VAL A 112 -0.21 -18.11 -12.43
N MET A 113 -0.73 -17.58 -11.31
CA MET A 113 0.04 -17.48 -10.07
C MET A 113 0.45 -18.86 -9.52
N GLN A 114 -0.45 -19.83 -9.59
CA GLN A 114 -0.14 -21.21 -9.19
C GLN A 114 1.01 -21.81 -10.03
N GLU A 115 1.00 -21.55 -11.34
CA GLU A 115 2.07 -21.98 -12.23
C GLU A 115 3.39 -21.29 -11.89
N LEU A 116 3.39 -19.97 -11.67
CA LEU A 116 4.60 -19.20 -11.31
C LEU A 116 5.20 -19.63 -9.96
N ILE A 117 4.35 -20.02 -8.99
CA ILE A 117 4.80 -20.60 -7.71
C ILE A 117 5.47 -21.96 -7.98
N ARG A 118 4.85 -22.82 -8.78
CA ARG A 118 5.40 -24.13 -9.13
C ARG A 118 6.71 -24.03 -9.92
N GLU A 119 6.84 -23.01 -10.77
CA GLU A 119 8.06 -22.69 -11.52
C GLU A 119 9.16 -22.08 -10.61
N GLY A 120 8.84 -21.73 -9.36
CA GLY A 120 9.77 -21.11 -8.42
C GLY A 120 10.05 -19.62 -8.66
N LYS A 121 9.32 -18.97 -9.56
CA LYS A 121 9.50 -17.54 -9.90
C LYS A 121 8.96 -16.59 -8.85
N ILE A 122 7.91 -17.00 -8.14
CA ILE A 122 7.36 -16.27 -7.00
C ILE A 122 7.20 -17.22 -5.82
N ALA A 123 7.35 -16.70 -4.60
CA ALA A 123 7.12 -17.51 -3.39
C ALA A 123 5.65 -17.47 -2.97
N HIS A 124 5.06 -16.30 -3.03
CA HIS A 124 3.69 -16.01 -2.61
C HIS A 124 3.05 -15.01 -3.57
N TRP A 125 1.72 -14.94 -3.55
CA TRP A 125 1.01 -13.95 -4.32
C TRP A 125 -0.13 -13.29 -3.54
N GLY A 126 -0.58 -12.15 -4.05
CA GLY A 126 -1.66 -11.38 -3.46
C GLY A 126 -2.43 -10.55 -4.47
N ILE A 127 -3.47 -9.87 -3.97
CA ILE A 127 -4.32 -9.00 -4.78
C ILE A 127 -4.47 -7.64 -4.09
N SER A 128 -4.43 -6.56 -4.86
CA SER A 128 -4.64 -5.21 -4.33
C SER A 128 -6.02 -4.69 -4.75
N GLU A 129 -6.75 -4.08 -3.79
CA GLU A 129 -8.06 -3.45 -3.97
C GLU A 129 -9.14 -4.41 -4.52
N ALA A 130 -9.11 -5.69 -4.13
CA ALA A 130 -10.07 -6.69 -4.54
C ALA A 130 -11.34 -6.69 -3.66
N THR A 131 -12.45 -7.11 -4.26
CA THR A 131 -13.71 -7.40 -3.55
C THR A 131 -13.63 -8.76 -2.85
N GLU A 132 -14.48 -8.98 -1.83
CA GLU A 132 -14.59 -10.29 -1.17
C GLU A 132 -14.86 -11.42 -2.16
N GLU A 133 -15.78 -11.22 -3.12
CA GLU A 133 -16.10 -12.20 -4.15
C GLU A 133 -14.86 -12.59 -4.95
N ALA A 134 -14.10 -11.61 -5.46
CA ALA A 134 -12.89 -11.86 -6.24
C ALA A 134 -11.81 -12.57 -5.41
N ILE A 135 -11.66 -12.21 -4.13
CA ILE A 135 -10.72 -12.85 -3.21
C ILE A 135 -11.08 -14.34 -3.05
N ARG A 136 -12.35 -14.66 -2.75
CA ARG A 136 -12.81 -16.05 -2.57
C ARG A 136 -12.64 -16.88 -3.84
N ARG A 137 -13.01 -16.36 -4.99
CA ARG A 137 -12.87 -17.03 -6.29
C ARG A 137 -11.40 -17.33 -6.62
N ALA A 138 -10.54 -16.34 -6.48
CA ALA A 138 -9.10 -16.51 -6.70
C ALA A 138 -8.48 -17.50 -5.71
N HIS A 139 -8.84 -17.42 -4.43
CA HIS A 139 -8.27 -18.25 -3.36
C HIS A 139 -8.53 -19.74 -3.54
N VAL A 140 -9.70 -20.12 -4.09
CA VAL A 140 -10.05 -21.52 -4.41
C VAL A 140 -9.10 -22.13 -5.44
N THR A 141 -8.67 -21.33 -6.42
CA THR A 141 -7.76 -21.79 -7.49
C THR A 141 -6.30 -21.81 -7.02
N CYS A 142 -5.87 -20.74 -6.37
CA CYS A 142 -4.53 -20.63 -5.79
C CYS A 142 -4.63 -19.83 -4.50
N PRO A 143 -4.28 -20.39 -3.33
CA PRO A 143 -4.39 -19.69 -2.07
C PRO A 143 -3.72 -18.31 -2.09
N VAL A 144 -4.51 -17.26 -1.88
CA VAL A 144 -4.02 -15.88 -1.77
C VAL A 144 -3.32 -15.72 -0.43
N THR A 145 -2.10 -15.22 -0.42
CA THR A 145 -1.31 -15.01 0.80
C THR A 145 -1.64 -13.69 1.48
N ALA A 146 -1.84 -12.63 0.71
CA ALA A 146 -2.14 -11.31 1.26
C ALA A 146 -3.00 -10.48 0.30
N ILE A 147 -3.82 -9.61 0.87
CA ILE A 147 -4.37 -8.48 0.11
C ILE A 147 -3.58 -7.21 0.43
N GLN A 148 -3.57 -6.25 -0.50
CA GLN A 148 -2.99 -4.94 -0.26
C GLN A 148 -4.02 -3.86 -0.56
N ASN A 149 -4.59 -3.26 0.49
CA ASN A 149 -5.66 -2.28 0.36
C ASN A 149 -5.33 -0.99 1.12
N ARG A 150 -5.98 0.11 0.73
CA ARG A 150 -5.90 1.37 1.48
C ARG A 150 -6.48 1.17 2.88
N TYR A 151 -5.67 1.44 3.90
CA TYR A 151 -6.16 1.35 5.26
C TYR A 151 -5.45 2.36 6.17
N SER A 152 -6.24 3.12 6.92
CA SER A 152 -5.77 4.09 7.92
C SER A 152 -6.92 4.45 8.84
N MET A 153 -6.67 5.26 9.88
CA MET A 153 -7.73 5.79 10.72
C MET A 153 -8.78 6.63 9.94
N MET A 154 -8.43 7.14 8.75
CA MET A 154 -9.32 7.89 7.84
C MET A 154 -9.91 7.05 6.69
N ALA A 155 -9.48 5.81 6.49
CA ALA A 155 -9.90 4.96 5.38
C ALA A 155 -10.14 3.55 5.89
N ARG A 156 -11.36 3.28 6.37
CA ARG A 156 -11.73 2.05 7.10
C ARG A 156 -12.73 1.16 6.36
N TYR A 157 -13.12 1.55 5.16
CA TYR A 157 -14.14 0.87 4.35
C TYR A 157 -13.81 -0.58 4.01
N HIS A 158 -12.55 -1.00 4.12
CA HIS A 158 -12.14 -2.39 3.96
C HIS A 158 -12.19 -3.24 5.25
N GLU A 159 -12.63 -2.68 6.38
CA GLU A 159 -12.78 -3.47 7.61
C GLU A 159 -13.83 -4.58 7.46
N SER A 160 -14.79 -4.43 6.55
CA SER A 160 -15.74 -5.48 6.18
C SER A 160 -15.08 -6.74 5.62
N LEU A 161 -13.86 -6.66 5.11
CA LEU A 161 -13.10 -7.81 4.63
C LEU A 161 -12.38 -8.58 5.75
N LEU A 162 -12.18 -7.99 6.92
CA LEU A 162 -11.40 -8.64 7.99
C LEU A 162 -11.91 -10.03 8.37
N PRO A 163 -13.25 -10.29 8.47
CA PRO A 163 -13.74 -11.63 8.78
C PRO A 163 -13.35 -12.68 7.72
N VAL A 164 -13.47 -12.37 6.44
CA VAL A 164 -13.10 -13.31 5.37
C VAL A 164 -11.59 -13.53 5.29
N LEU A 165 -10.80 -12.50 5.56
CA LEU A 165 -9.34 -12.64 5.59
C LEU A 165 -8.88 -13.55 6.74
N GLU A 166 -9.53 -13.44 7.91
CA GLU A 166 -9.27 -14.30 9.05
C GLU A 166 -9.72 -15.74 8.78
N GLU A 167 -10.90 -15.94 8.16
CA GLU A 167 -11.41 -17.24 7.71
C GLU A 167 -10.43 -17.96 6.78
N LEU A 168 -9.88 -17.21 5.79
CA LEU A 168 -9.02 -17.77 4.75
C LEU A 168 -7.52 -17.75 5.09
N GLY A 169 -7.13 -17.20 6.24
CA GLY A 169 -5.73 -17.07 6.65
C GLY A 169 -4.92 -16.09 5.77
N ILE A 170 -5.56 -15.02 5.28
CA ILE A 170 -4.96 -14.03 4.38
C ILE A 170 -4.47 -12.81 5.17
N GLY A 171 -3.20 -12.42 4.95
CA GLY A 171 -2.65 -11.20 5.52
C GLY A 171 -3.19 -9.92 4.86
N PHE A 172 -3.16 -8.81 5.60
CA PHE A 172 -3.59 -7.49 5.11
C PHE A 172 -2.41 -6.52 5.11
N VAL A 173 -1.98 -6.09 3.94
CA VAL A 173 -0.95 -5.06 3.78
C VAL A 173 -1.62 -3.71 3.56
N ALA A 174 -1.38 -2.78 4.49
CA ALA A 174 -2.04 -1.48 4.53
C ALA A 174 -1.22 -0.41 3.80
N PHE A 175 -1.63 -0.01 2.60
CA PHE A 175 -1.01 1.12 1.93
C PHE A 175 -1.65 2.46 2.35
N SER A 176 -0.92 3.57 2.18
CA SER A 176 -1.29 4.91 2.66
C SER A 176 -1.69 4.97 4.14
N PRO A 177 -0.96 4.29 5.03
CA PRO A 177 -1.33 4.14 6.44
C PRO A 177 -1.39 5.48 7.21
N LEU A 178 -0.74 6.51 6.70
CA LEU A 178 -0.75 7.87 7.25
C LEU A 178 -1.60 8.86 6.43
N ALA A 179 -2.54 8.38 5.60
CA ALA A 179 -3.36 9.20 4.72
C ALA A 179 -2.52 10.22 3.93
N ASN A 180 -1.45 9.76 3.27
CA ASN A 180 -0.49 10.58 2.53
C ASN A 180 0.22 11.65 3.38
N GLY A 181 0.33 11.38 4.68
CA GLY A 181 0.98 12.22 5.67
C GLY A 181 0.03 13.11 6.49
N LEU A 182 -1.26 13.13 6.21
CA LEU A 182 -2.23 13.94 6.94
C LEU A 182 -2.30 13.54 8.42
N LEU A 183 -2.30 12.24 8.71
CA LEU A 183 -2.31 11.69 10.07
C LEU A 183 -0.98 11.87 10.84
N SER A 184 0.02 12.50 10.23
CA SER A 184 1.27 12.83 10.92
C SER A 184 1.20 14.09 11.78
N GLY A 185 0.07 14.81 11.76
CA GLY A 185 -0.09 16.10 12.44
C GLY A 185 0.71 17.26 11.82
N ARG A 186 1.37 17.03 10.66
CA ARG A 186 2.21 18.04 10.01
C ARG A 186 1.42 19.05 9.19
N TYR A 187 0.29 18.63 8.65
CA TYR A 187 -0.53 19.42 7.74
C TYR A 187 -1.75 19.99 8.47
N ASN A 188 -2.15 21.20 8.06
CA ASN A 188 -3.30 21.92 8.57
C ASN A 188 -3.98 22.71 7.43
N LEU A 189 -5.03 23.46 7.75
CA LEU A 189 -5.80 24.28 6.79
C LEU A 189 -4.95 25.26 5.96
N ASN A 190 -3.79 25.68 6.48
CA ASN A 190 -2.89 26.62 5.80
C ASN A 190 -1.82 25.91 4.96
N SER A 191 -1.84 24.57 4.90
CA SER A 191 -0.88 23.80 4.12
C SER A 191 -1.20 23.92 2.63
N THR A 192 -0.20 24.28 1.86
CA THR A 192 -0.30 24.42 0.40
C THR A 192 0.52 23.34 -0.30
N PHE A 193 0.02 22.86 -1.41
CA PHE A 193 0.67 21.86 -2.25
C PHE A 193 0.74 22.41 -3.69
N GLU A 194 1.88 22.26 -4.32
CA GLU A 194 2.10 22.81 -5.66
C GLU A 194 1.34 21.99 -6.70
N PRO A 195 0.38 22.61 -7.44
CA PRO A 195 -0.37 21.92 -8.48
C PRO A 195 0.55 21.32 -9.56
N GLY A 196 0.24 20.10 -10.00
CA GLY A 196 0.97 19.41 -11.06
C GLY A 196 2.27 18.74 -10.63
N THR A 197 2.89 19.12 -9.51
CA THR A 197 4.11 18.49 -8.99
C THR A 197 3.87 17.71 -7.70
N ASP A 198 2.92 18.15 -6.89
CA ASP A 198 2.51 17.46 -5.67
C ASP A 198 1.06 16.96 -5.81
N TYR A 199 0.90 15.64 -5.97
CA TYR A 199 -0.41 15.02 -6.16
C TYR A 199 -1.39 15.27 -5.01
N ARG A 200 -0.91 15.68 -3.82
CA ARG A 200 -1.77 16.04 -2.68
C ARG A 200 -2.66 17.24 -2.96
N SER A 201 -2.25 18.11 -3.89
CA SER A 201 -3.05 19.26 -4.33
C SER A 201 -4.42 18.88 -4.90
N SER A 202 -4.55 17.66 -5.44
CA SER A 202 -5.80 17.13 -5.99
C SER A 202 -6.55 16.16 -5.06
N MET A 203 -5.95 15.79 -3.92
CA MET A 203 -6.51 14.78 -3.03
C MET A 203 -7.61 15.34 -2.13
N PRO A 204 -8.79 14.67 -2.05
CA PRO A 204 -9.93 15.17 -1.29
C PRO A 204 -9.65 15.33 0.21
N GLN A 205 -8.81 14.48 0.81
CA GLN A 205 -8.48 14.58 2.24
C GLN A 205 -7.70 15.83 2.63
N PHE A 206 -7.12 16.57 1.67
CA PHE A 206 -6.42 17.83 1.92
C PHE A 206 -7.27 19.07 1.62
N ARG A 207 -8.55 18.91 1.30
CA ARG A 207 -9.48 20.02 1.15
C ARG A 207 -9.88 20.59 2.52
N PRO A 208 -10.20 21.89 2.62
CA PRO A 208 -10.61 22.52 3.87
C PRO A 208 -11.75 21.78 4.59
N GLU A 209 -12.76 21.32 3.83
CA GLU A 209 -13.94 20.62 4.37
C GLU A 209 -13.54 19.30 5.05
N SER A 210 -12.49 18.65 4.57
CA SER A 210 -11.97 17.42 5.17
C SER A 210 -11.29 17.68 6.51
N PHE A 211 -10.61 18.80 6.67
CA PHE A 211 -10.03 19.17 7.98
C PHE A 211 -11.11 19.43 9.03
N ASP A 212 -12.18 20.13 8.66
CA ASP A 212 -13.30 20.39 9.57
C ASP A 212 -14.03 19.09 9.94
N ALA A 213 -14.27 18.20 8.97
CA ALA A 213 -14.92 16.92 9.20
C ALA A 213 -14.10 15.98 10.09
N ASN A 214 -12.78 16.09 10.09
CA ASN A 214 -11.87 15.22 10.84
C ASN A 214 -11.20 15.90 12.05
N LYS A 215 -11.66 17.09 12.46
CA LYS A 215 -11.04 17.84 13.57
C LYS A 215 -10.95 17.04 14.88
N ASP A 216 -11.97 16.25 15.17
CA ASP A 216 -12.03 15.43 16.40
C ASP A 216 -11.02 14.29 16.36
N LEU A 217 -10.79 13.69 15.18
CA LEU A 217 -9.73 12.70 14.98
C LEU A 217 -8.34 13.32 15.18
N PHE A 218 -8.11 14.51 14.61
CA PHE A 218 -6.81 15.18 14.77
C PHE A 218 -6.57 15.59 16.22
N LEU A 219 -7.62 15.99 16.95
CA LEU A 219 -7.54 16.28 18.38
C LEU A 219 -7.24 15.02 19.18
N LEU A 220 -7.93 13.92 18.90
CA LEU A 220 -7.69 12.61 19.52
C LEU A 220 -6.24 12.16 19.31
N LEU A 221 -5.75 12.18 18.06
CA LEU A 221 -4.37 11.81 17.73
C LEU A 221 -3.35 12.64 18.51
N ARG A 222 -3.57 13.94 18.63
CA ARG A 222 -2.69 14.83 19.40
C ARG A 222 -2.70 14.49 20.88
N ASN A 223 -3.87 14.30 21.47
CA ASN A 223 -4.00 13.99 22.91
C ASN A 223 -3.36 12.63 23.24
N LEU A 224 -3.60 11.61 22.42
CA LEU A 224 -2.95 10.29 22.59
C LEU A 224 -1.43 10.39 22.39
N ALA A 225 -0.98 11.19 21.42
CA ALA A 225 0.45 11.39 21.19
C ALA A 225 1.13 12.03 22.40
N GLU A 226 0.52 13.04 23.03
CA GLU A 226 1.00 13.66 24.27
C GLU A 226 1.01 12.65 25.43
N GLU A 227 -0.07 11.91 25.63
CA GLU A 227 -0.20 10.91 26.69
C GLU A 227 0.84 9.79 26.58
N LYS A 228 1.02 9.25 25.37
CA LYS A 228 1.93 8.12 25.11
C LYS A 228 3.38 8.57 24.84
N GLN A 229 3.68 9.87 24.91
CA GLN A 229 5.00 10.44 24.57
C GLN A 229 5.46 10.02 23.17
N ALA A 230 4.53 9.98 22.23
CA ALA A 230 4.72 9.57 20.84
C ALA A 230 4.33 10.70 19.88
N THR A 231 4.48 10.47 18.57
CA THR A 231 3.97 11.38 17.57
C THR A 231 2.61 10.91 17.02
N PRO A 232 1.79 11.82 16.46
CA PRO A 232 0.54 11.42 15.78
C PRO A 232 0.73 10.33 14.73
N ALA A 233 1.85 10.35 13.99
CA ALA A 233 2.19 9.31 13.02
C ALA A 233 2.40 7.95 13.70
N GLN A 234 3.11 7.93 14.83
CA GLN A 234 3.34 6.70 15.60
C GLN A 234 2.03 6.16 16.20
N ILE A 235 1.16 7.02 16.74
CA ILE A 235 -0.17 6.61 17.21
C ILE A 235 -0.98 5.99 16.08
N SER A 236 -1.00 6.63 14.91
CA SER A 236 -1.75 6.15 13.73
C SER A 236 -1.27 4.77 13.25
N LEU A 237 0.05 4.54 13.24
CA LEU A 237 0.62 3.24 12.88
C LEU A 237 0.40 2.19 13.97
N ALA A 238 0.60 2.55 15.25
CA ALA A 238 0.36 1.65 16.39
C ALA A 238 -1.11 1.20 16.45
N TRP A 239 -2.05 2.12 16.17
CA TRP A 239 -3.47 1.78 16.08
C TRP A 239 -3.73 0.67 15.06
N MET A 240 -3.09 0.73 13.90
CA MET A 240 -3.22 -0.30 12.88
C MET A 240 -2.66 -1.65 13.35
N LEU A 241 -1.48 -1.62 13.98
CA LEU A 241 -0.81 -2.82 14.47
C LEU A 241 -1.60 -3.52 15.60
N CYS A 242 -2.38 -2.78 16.38
CA CYS A 242 -3.20 -3.38 17.45
C CYS A 242 -4.55 -3.93 16.97
N LYS A 243 -4.97 -3.67 15.71
CA LYS A 243 -6.24 -4.19 15.16
C LYS A 243 -6.22 -5.70 14.99
N LYS A 244 -5.22 -6.21 14.30
CA LYS A 244 -5.00 -7.64 14.05
C LYS A 244 -3.50 -7.89 13.85
N PRO A 245 -2.95 -9.00 14.37
CA PRO A 245 -1.51 -9.29 14.27
C PRO A 245 -1.02 -9.57 12.83
N TRP A 246 -1.95 -9.74 11.90
CA TRP A 246 -1.67 -9.98 10.48
C TRP A 246 -1.90 -8.75 9.59
N ILE A 247 -2.08 -7.55 10.19
CA ILE A 247 -2.10 -6.26 9.45
C ILE A 247 -0.68 -5.68 9.45
N VAL A 248 -0.17 -5.40 8.25
CA VAL A 248 1.18 -4.88 8.03
C VAL A 248 1.11 -3.52 7.32
N PRO A 249 1.35 -2.41 8.02
CA PRO A 249 1.42 -1.10 7.37
C PRO A 249 2.70 -0.93 6.56
N ILE A 250 2.61 -0.26 5.41
CA ILE A 250 3.74 0.07 4.53
C ILE A 250 3.91 1.59 4.39
N PRO A 251 4.39 2.30 5.44
CA PRO A 251 4.57 3.74 5.42
C PRO A 251 5.75 4.15 4.52
N GLY A 252 5.48 4.81 3.40
CA GLY A 252 6.51 5.31 2.50
C GLY A 252 7.15 6.62 2.98
N THR A 253 8.49 6.74 2.85
CA THR A 253 9.20 7.98 3.16
C THR A 253 10.49 8.13 2.36
N ARG A 254 10.94 9.40 2.19
CA ARG A 254 12.25 9.76 1.66
C ARG A 254 13.15 10.42 2.70
N LYS A 255 12.73 10.46 3.98
CA LYS A 255 13.45 11.14 5.07
C LYS A 255 13.82 10.13 6.15
N PHE A 256 15.10 10.12 6.53
CA PHE A 256 15.62 9.23 7.59
C PHE A 256 14.90 9.42 8.93
N SER A 257 14.62 10.68 9.33
CA SER A 257 13.90 10.96 10.58
C SER A 257 12.50 10.33 10.59
N ARG A 258 11.81 10.31 9.44
CA ARG A 258 10.49 9.67 9.31
C ARG A 258 10.57 8.16 9.26
N LEU A 259 11.64 7.62 8.67
CA LEU A 259 11.91 6.19 8.69
C LEU A 259 12.04 5.69 10.14
N LYS A 260 12.85 6.39 10.95
CA LYS A 260 13.02 6.10 12.37
C LYS A 260 11.70 6.22 13.14
N GLU A 261 10.99 7.34 12.98
CA GLU A 261 9.69 7.60 13.61
C GLU A 261 8.68 6.48 13.31
N ASN A 262 8.61 6.04 12.04
CA ASN A 262 7.69 4.97 11.65
C ASN A 262 8.07 3.61 12.27
N ALA A 263 9.36 3.28 12.36
CA ALA A 263 9.82 2.05 13.01
C ALA A 263 9.47 2.02 14.50
N GLU A 264 9.67 3.15 15.18
CA GLU A 264 9.40 3.29 16.61
C GLU A 264 7.89 3.15 16.94
N ALA A 265 6.99 3.29 15.98
CA ALA A 265 5.56 3.04 16.17
C ALA A 265 5.25 1.61 16.68
N ALA A 266 6.10 0.65 16.37
CA ALA A 266 5.95 -0.73 16.84
C ALA A 266 6.14 -0.88 18.37
N HIS A 267 6.72 0.11 19.02
CA HIS A 267 6.92 0.11 20.48
C HIS A 267 5.83 0.89 21.22
N VAL A 268 4.93 1.58 20.52
CA VAL A 268 3.83 2.34 21.14
C VAL A 268 2.71 1.37 21.51
N ILE A 269 2.42 1.29 22.80
CA ILE A 269 1.38 0.43 23.35
C ILE A 269 0.08 1.24 23.50
N LEU A 270 -0.93 0.83 22.74
CA LEU A 270 -2.29 1.35 22.89
C LEU A 270 -3.13 0.33 23.65
N SER A 271 -3.94 0.82 24.61
CA SER A 271 -4.95 0.02 25.30
C SER A 271 -6.12 -0.32 24.36
N ALA A 272 -6.98 -1.26 24.74
CA ALA A 272 -8.20 -1.54 24.01
C ALA A 272 -9.11 -0.31 23.93
N ASP A 273 -9.16 0.50 24.97
CA ASP A 273 -9.93 1.74 25.01
C ASP A 273 -9.34 2.79 24.05
N ASP A 274 -8.02 2.97 24.01
CA ASP A 274 -7.35 3.87 23.06
C ASP A 274 -7.67 3.46 21.61
N ALA A 275 -7.64 2.17 21.33
CA ALA A 275 -7.95 1.63 20.02
C ALA A 275 -9.44 1.78 19.65
N ALA A 276 -10.34 1.71 20.65
CA ALA A 276 -11.78 1.86 20.48
C ALA A 276 -12.21 3.34 20.33
N LEU A 277 -11.52 4.29 20.94
CA LEU A 277 -11.82 5.73 20.84
C LEU A 277 -11.84 6.23 19.37
N SER A 278 -11.10 5.60 18.50
CA SER A 278 -11.12 5.91 17.06
C SER A 278 -12.46 5.56 16.38
N PHE A 279 -13.40 4.88 17.07
CA PHE A 279 -14.68 4.47 16.49
C PHE A 279 -15.80 5.51 16.65
N MET A 280 -15.66 6.50 17.52
CA MET A 280 -16.83 7.20 18.05
C MET A 280 -17.41 8.30 17.18
N ASN A 281 -16.77 8.82 16.11
CA ASN A 281 -17.38 9.88 15.27
C ASN A 281 -16.64 10.12 13.94
N MET A 282 -16.42 9.10 13.13
CA MET A 282 -15.78 9.31 11.82
C MET A 282 -16.79 9.14 10.70
N SER A 283 -17.21 10.25 10.09
CA SER A 283 -17.75 10.20 8.74
C SER A 283 -16.65 9.72 7.79
N ASP A 284 -16.91 8.64 7.03
CA ASP A 284 -16.04 8.19 5.96
C ASP A 284 -15.86 9.34 4.95
N VAL A 285 -14.75 10.06 5.06
CA VAL A 285 -14.41 11.17 4.13
C VAL A 285 -14.22 10.65 2.71
N PHE A 286 -14.01 9.37 2.57
CA PHE A 286 -13.90 8.66 1.29
C PHE A 286 -15.20 7.97 0.85
N GLY A 287 -16.38 8.42 1.32
CA GLY A 287 -17.73 7.92 1.04
C GLY A 287 -17.72 6.63 0.22
N GLY A 288 -17.95 5.50 0.87
CA GLY A 288 -17.87 4.12 0.40
C GLY A 288 -18.15 3.89 -1.10
N SER A 289 -17.14 4.07 -1.89
CA SER A 289 -17.05 3.45 -3.22
C SER A 289 -15.57 3.29 -3.53
N PRO A 290 -15.12 2.11 -3.97
CA PRO A 290 -13.84 2.03 -4.65
C PRO A 290 -13.87 3.09 -5.75
N ILE A 291 -12.79 3.84 -5.88
CA ILE A 291 -12.62 4.77 -7.00
C ILE A 291 -12.63 3.91 -8.26
N THR A 292 -13.82 3.65 -8.79
CA THR A 292 -13.97 3.40 -10.20
C THR A 292 -13.65 4.76 -10.82
N GLU A 293 -12.44 4.95 -11.31
CA GLU A 293 -12.15 5.98 -12.27
C GLU A 293 -13.06 5.73 -13.48
N LYS A 294 -14.27 6.31 -13.40
CA LYS A 294 -15.04 6.53 -14.63
C LYS A 294 -14.16 7.44 -15.47
N SER A 295 -13.64 6.86 -16.55
CA SER A 295 -13.11 7.61 -17.67
C SER A 295 -14.08 8.76 -17.96
N SER A 296 -13.77 9.97 -17.52
CA SER A 296 -14.41 11.17 -18.03
C SER A 296 -13.89 11.38 -19.46
N THR A 297 -14.61 10.79 -20.39
CA THR A 297 -14.69 11.32 -21.76
C THR A 297 -15.21 12.75 -21.66
N HIS A 298 -14.34 13.72 -21.84
CA HIS A 298 -14.57 14.95 -22.61
C HIS A 298 -13.23 15.62 -22.87
#